data_2ea562d4ea107d77f15745d07cd518a2
#
_entry.id   2ea562d4ea107d77f15745d07cd518a2
#
_cell.length_a   1.000
_cell.length_b   1.000
_cell.length_c   1.000
_cell.angle_alpha   90.00
_cell.angle_beta   90.00
_cell.angle_gamma   90.00
#
_symmetry.space_group_name_H-M   'P 1'
#
loop_
_entity.id
_entity.type
_entity.pdbx_description
1 polymer ?
#
loop_
_entity_poly.entity_id
_entity_poly.type
_entity_poly.pdbx_seq_one_letter_code
_entity_poly.pdbx_strand_id
1 'polypeptide(L)'
;MHTKHTLRTLAVVAAAGLALTACGTTSSSSTASSGSNCPSGLKIAFLGAQTGDYANLGINISNGANVALDDYNKANSDCKVTMQKFDSQGDPNQATKLATQIIQDKSIVGVVGPAFSGESGATGDAFNGAGLVTVSASATDPALTTHGWTTFHRVVATDADQAPQDAKYIKDTLNAKKVFVIDDSSEYGKGLADGVRKGLGNLVTGNDAVQQKQTDFSATVTKVTSSGADAVFYGGYYAEAGLLIKQLKAAGYKGAFMSGDGSLDPGFIQAAGADAANGAILTCPCAPSSADFTTKYKADNSGAEPGTYSAEGYDAANVILSGIAEGKYTRADLLDWVNNYDQDGLTKHIKFNKGDVSTVVIYAYKVGGGKIQPGTPIK
;
A
#
# COMPACT_ATOMS: atom_id res chain seq x y z
N MET A 1 -69.89 66.92 10.38
CA MET A 1 -69.72 68.20 9.63
C MET A 1 -69.17 67.90 8.30
N HIS A 2 -70.00 68.05 7.33
CA HIS A 2 -69.83 68.65 6.01
C HIS A 2 -68.75 67.99 5.11
N THR A 3 -69.03 67.55 4.01
CA THR A 3 -69.95 67.62 2.86
C THR A 3 -69.10 67.31 1.62
N LYS A 4 -69.55 66.31 0.79
CA LYS A 4 -70.03 66.46 -0.58
C LYS A 4 -69.03 67.08 -1.58
N HIS A 5 -68.82 66.63 -2.75
CA HIS A 5 -69.68 66.27 -3.93
C HIS A 5 -68.76 65.58 -4.97
N THR A 6 -69.19 64.50 -5.58
CA THR A 6 -69.88 64.33 -6.89
C THR A 6 -69.27 65.11 -8.09
N LEU A 7 -68.96 64.51 -9.19
CA LEU A 7 -69.75 64.22 -10.40
C LEU A 7 -68.78 63.82 -11.51
N ARG A 8 -69.01 62.69 -12.18
CA ARG A 8 -69.48 62.51 -13.61
C ARG A 8 -68.67 63.29 -14.66
N THR A 9 -68.20 62.73 -15.74
CA THR A 9 -68.98 62.10 -16.86
C THR A 9 -68.03 61.51 -17.93
N LEU A 10 -68.47 60.45 -18.52
CA LEU A 10 -68.58 60.01 -19.89
C LEU A 10 -67.35 60.14 -20.85
N ALA A 11 -66.87 58.97 -21.29
CA ALA A 11 -67.05 58.34 -22.60
C ALA A 11 -66.47 59.10 -23.81
N VAL A 12 -65.63 58.43 -24.57
CA VAL A 12 -65.82 58.15 -26.04
C VAL A 12 -64.87 57.06 -26.48
N VAL A 13 -65.39 56.10 -27.20
CA VAL A 13 -64.78 54.94 -27.86
C VAL A 13 -64.02 55.40 -29.11
N ALA A 14 -62.87 54.81 -29.38
CA ALA A 14 -62.40 54.56 -30.73
C ALA A 14 -61.48 53.34 -30.76
N ALA A 15 -61.93 52.34 -31.48
CA ALA A 15 -61.24 51.14 -31.87
C ALA A 15 -60.27 51.41 -33.02
N ALA A 16 -59.15 50.79 -33.06
CA ALA A 16 -58.59 50.09 -34.19
C ALA A 16 -57.09 49.71 -33.98
N GLY A 17 -56.75 48.55 -34.37
CA GLY A 17 -55.41 48.20 -34.81
C GLY A 17 -54.75 47.00 -34.07
N LEU A 18 -55.12 45.78 -34.48
CA LEU A 18 -54.37 44.57 -34.27
C LEU A 18 -52.95 44.67 -34.85
N ALA A 19 -51.94 44.39 -34.03
CA ALA A 19 -50.69 43.82 -34.51
C ALA A 19 -50.18 42.85 -33.46
N LEU A 20 -50.46 41.57 -33.64
CA LEU A 20 -49.87 40.47 -32.95
C LEU A 20 -48.41 40.31 -33.40
N THR A 21 -47.47 40.73 -32.57
CA THR A 21 -46.10 40.23 -32.64
C THR A 21 -45.91 39.28 -31.48
N ALA A 22 -46.04 37.99 -31.78
CA ALA A 22 -45.65 36.92 -30.90
C ALA A 22 -44.11 36.91 -30.75
N CYS A 23 -43.59 37.53 -29.69
CA CYS A 23 -42.27 37.21 -29.22
C CYS A 23 -42.32 35.84 -28.51
N GLY A 24 -42.01 34.79 -29.27
CA GLY A 24 -41.70 33.49 -28.71
C GLY A 24 -40.49 33.62 -27.81
N THR A 25 -40.69 33.58 -26.49
CA THR A 25 -39.66 33.24 -25.54
C THR A 25 -39.33 31.76 -25.72
N THR A 26 -38.38 31.48 -26.59
CA THR A 26 -37.67 30.21 -26.52
C THR A 26 -37.00 30.18 -25.15
N SER A 27 -37.63 29.49 -24.20
CA SER A 27 -36.95 28.98 -23.01
C SER A 27 -35.88 28.03 -23.52
N SER A 28 -34.69 28.57 -23.74
CA SER A 28 -33.51 27.76 -23.82
C SER A 28 -33.42 27.05 -22.44
N SER A 29 -33.89 25.83 -22.41
CA SER A 29 -33.47 24.91 -21.36
C SER A 29 -31.95 24.78 -21.53
N SER A 30 -31.22 25.66 -20.87
CA SER A 30 -29.83 25.40 -20.55
C SER A 30 -29.86 24.10 -19.71
N THR A 31 -29.67 22.98 -20.40
CA THR A 31 -29.11 21.81 -19.75
C THR A 31 -27.85 22.34 -19.08
N ALA A 32 -27.94 22.58 -17.78
CA ALA A 32 -26.77 22.74 -16.95
C ALA A 32 -25.98 21.44 -17.14
N SER A 33 -25.01 21.50 -18.04
CA SER A 33 -23.91 20.56 -18.03
C SER A 33 -23.39 20.68 -16.61
N SER A 34 -23.62 19.66 -15.79
CA SER A 34 -22.94 19.49 -14.51
C SER A 34 -21.49 19.23 -14.83
N GLY A 35 -20.77 20.30 -15.21
CA GLY A 35 -19.33 20.25 -15.30
C GLY A 35 -18.83 19.80 -13.94
N SER A 36 -18.14 18.69 -13.89
CA SER A 36 -17.50 18.26 -12.67
C SER A 36 -16.59 19.40 -12.21
N ASN A 37 -16.69 19.82 -10.95
CA ASN A 37 -15.79 20.83 -10.35
C ASN A 37 -14.38 20.24 -10.12
N CYS A 38 -14.03 19.18 -10.82
CA CYS A 38 -12.74 18.51 -10.69
C CYS A 38 -11.63 19.43 -11.22
N PRO A 39 -10.61 19.74 -10.42
CA PRO A 39 -9.46 20.51 -10.86
C PRO A 39 -8.70 19.79 -11.97
N SER A 40 -8.32 20.52 -13.01
CA SER A 40 -7.48 19.96 -14.08
C SER A 40 -6.08 19.62 -13.53
N GLY A 41 -5.52 18.50 -13.98
CA GLY A 41 -4.16 18.09 -13.63
C GLY A 41 -4.00 17.53 -12.22
N LEU A 42 -5.08 17.02 -11.61
CA LEU A 42 -5.05 16.37 -10.31
C LEU A 42 -4.17 15.12 -10.35
N LYS A 43 -3.33 14.97 -9.32
CA LYS A 43 -2.36 13.87 -9.22
C LYS A 43 -2.45 13.16 -7.88
N ILE A 44 -2.10 11.87 -7.93
CA ILE A 44 -1.60 11.13 -6.77
C ILE A 44 -0.13 10.81 -6.98
N ALA A 45 0.64 10.59 -5.90
CA ALA A 45 2.01 10.11 -6.00
C ALA A 45 2.08 8.62 -5.68
N PHE A 46 3.04 7.92 -6.24
CA PHE A 46 3.58 6.68 -5.71
C PHE A 46 4.99 6.95 -5.16
N LEU A 47 5.28 6.51 -3.93
CA LEU A 47 6.62 6.60 -3.33
C LEU A 47 7.08 5.20 -2.90
N GLY A 48 8.14 4.70 -3.52
CA GLY A 48 8.73 3.39 -3.26
C GLY A 48 9.78 3.02 -4.30
N ALA A 49 10.43 1.87 -4.15
CA ALA A 49 11.45 1.42 -5.07
C ALA A 49 10.88 1.10 -6.46
N GLN A 50 11.46 1.67 -7.51
CA GLN A 50 11.21 1.31 -8.90
C GLN A 50 12.48 0.74 -9.56
N THR A 51 13.64 0.97 -8.94
CA THR A 51 14.94 0.42 -9.32
C THR A 51 15.69 -0.06 -8.07
N GLY A 52 16.81 -0.75 -8.25
CA GLY A 52 17.65 -1.28 -7.17
C GLY A 52 17.21 -2.65 -6.67
N ASP A 53 17.79 -3.07 -5.55
CA ASP A 53 17.70 -4.46 -5.06
C ASP A 53 16.29 -4.87 -4.59
N TYR A 54 15.43 -3.91 -4.26
CA TYR A 54 14.06 -4.13 -3.79
C TYR A 54 13.00 -3.68 -4.79
N ALA A 55 13.40 -3.43 -6.05
CA ALA A 55 12.52 -2.88 -7.09
C ALA A 55 11.24 -3.69 -7.30
N ASN A 56 11.33 -5.03 -7.23
CA ASN A 56 10.17 -5.88 -7.48
C ASN A 56 8.99 -5.54 -6.56
N LEU A 57 9.23 -5.31 -5.25
CA LEU A 57 8.18 -4.95 -4.30
C LEU A 57 7.51 -3.62 -4.66
N GLY A 58 8.29 -2.58 -4.95
CA GLY A 58 7.74 -1.28 -5.33
C GLY A 58 7.04 -1.29 -6.69
N ILE A 59 7.56 -2.03 -7.68
CA ILE A 59 6.94 -2.21 -8.99
C ILE A 59 5.60 -2.93 -8.84
N ASN A 60 5.52 -4.00 -8.06
CA ASN A 60 4.29 -4.74 -7.80
C ASN A 60 3.20 -3.83 -7.24
N ILE A 61 3.53 -3.03 -6.22
CA ILE A 61 2.60 -2.08 -5.59
C ILE A 61 2.16 -1.01 -6.59
N SER A 62 3.11 -0.37 -7.29
CA SER A 62 2.79 0.70 -8.24
C SER A 62 1.98 0.22 -9.43
N ASN A 63 2.19 -1.02 -9.87
CA ASN A 63 1.41 -1.63 -10.94
C ASN A 63 -0.01 -1.96 -10.47
N GLY A 64 -0.18 -2.46 -9.24
CA GLY A 64 -1.50 -2.63 -8.63
C GLY A 64 -2.27 -1.31 -8.49
N ALA A 65 -1.58 -0.26 -8.06
CA ALA A 65 -2.12 1.09 -7.98
C ALA A 65 -2.54 1.65 -9.36
N ASN A 66 -1.78 1.33 -10.42
CA ASN A 66 -2.16 1.70 -11.80
C ASN A 66 -3.46 1.01 -12.24
N VAL A 67 -3.68 -0.25 -11.88
CA VAL A 67 -4.96 -0.93 -12.19
C VAL A 67 -6.14 -0.19 -11.55
N ALA A 68 -6.02 0.23 -10.28
CA ALA A 68 -7.05 1.03 -9.62
C ALA A 68 -7.24 2.41 -10.29
N LEU A 69 -6.15 3.05 -10.70
CA LEU A 69 -6.18 4.32 -11.40
C LEU A 69 -6.88 4.22 -12.76
N ASP A 70 -6.61 3.15 -13.50
CA ASP A 70 -7.24 2.90 -14.79
C ASP A 70 -8.73 2.61 -14.65
N ASP A 71 -9.13 1.82 -13.64
CA ASP A 71 -10.54 1.57 -13.30
C ASP A 71 -11.24 2.90 -12.93
N TYR A 72 -10.60 3.73 -12.08
CA TYR A 72 -11.11 5.05 -11.72
C TYR A 72 -11.28 5.95 -12.96
N ASN A 73 -10.27 6.09 -13.79
CA ASN A 73 -10.26 6.97 -14.95
C ASN A 73 -11.24 6.51 -16.05
N LYS A 74 -11.53 5.22 -16.14
CA LYS A 74 -12.58 4.67 -17.03
C LYS A 74 -13.98 5.08 -16.55
N ALA A 75 -14.19 5.06 -15.21
CA ALA A 75 -15.47 5.40 -14.59
C ALA A 75 -15.71 6.93 -14.51
N ASN A 76 -14.65 7.74 -14.45
CA ASN A 76 -14.68 9.18 -14.18
C ASN A 76 -14.02 9.98 -15.31
N SER A 77 -14.58 9.91 -16.52
CA SER A 77 -14.00 10.54 -17.72
C SER A 77 -13.78 12.05 -17.59
N ASP A 78 -14.62 12.72 -16.80
CA ASP A 78 -14.63 14.17 -16.60
C ASP A 78 -13.74 14.63 -15.43
N CYS A 79 -13.13 13.68 -14.70
CA CYS A 79 -12.24 13.95 -13.57
C CYS A 79 -11.07 12.97 -13.57
N LYS A 80 -10.21 13.07 -14.58
CA LYS A 80 -9.06 12.16 -14.68
C LYS A 80 -7.94 12.55 -13.74
N VAL A 81 -7.38 11.53 -13.10
CA VAL A 81 -6.22 11.61 -12.21
C VAL A 81 -5.02 10.98 -12.90
N THR A 82 -3.82 11.47 -12.61
CA THR A 82 -2.57 10.82 -13.01
C THR A 82 -1.78 10.41 -11.79
N MET A 83 -0.96 9.34 -11.91
CA MET A 83 -0.04 8.94 -10.86
C MET A 83 1.39 9.26 -11.27
N GLN A 84 2.08 10.04 -10.43
CA GLN A 84 3.50 10.32 -10.58
C GLN A 84 4.30 9.39 -9.68
N LYS A 85 5.25 8.65 -10.27
CA LYS A 85 6.10 7.70 -9.53
C LYS A 85 7.39 8.38 -9.07
N PHE A 86 7.75 8.15 -7.81
CA PHE A 86 8.96 8.64 -7.16
C PHE A 86 9.77 7.43 -6.69
N ASP A 87 10.92 7.23 -7.32
CA ASP A 87 11.80 6.07 -7.08
C ASP A 87 12.73 6.34 -5.90
N SER A 88 12.43 5.71 -4.79
CA SER A 88 13.23 5.78 -3.56
C SER A 88 14.38 4.78 -3.53
N GLN A 89 14.37 3.76 -4.39
CA GLN A 89 15.28 2.61 -4.34
C GLN A 89 15.25 1.84 -3.00
N GLY A 90 14.19 2.01 -2.20
CA GLY A 90 14.09 1.46 -0.85
C GLY A 90 14.99 2.17 0.19
N ASP A 91 15.54 3.34 -0.14
CA ASP A 91 16.43 4.12 0.72
C ASP A 91 15.67 5.24 1.44
N PRO A 92 15.59 5.23 2.80
CA PRO A 92 14.91 6.27 3.57
C PRO A 92 15.46 7.68 3.33
N ASN A 93 16.77 7.84 3.07
CA ASN A 93 17.38 9.14 2.79
C ASN A 93 16.94 9.67 1.41
N GLN A 94 16.79 8.79 0.43
CA GLN A 94 16.24 9.13 -0.88
C GLN A 94 14.77 9.51 -0.76
N ALA A 95 13.99 8.72 -0.02
CA ALA A 95 12.57 8.96 0.23
C ALA A 95 12.33 10.36 0.84
N THR A 96 13.17 10.80 1.79
CA THR A 96 13.08 12.14 2.42
C THR A 96 13.23 13.26 1.38
N LYS A 97 14.15 13.12 0.43
CA LYS A 97 14.34 14.12 -0.65
C LYS A 97 13.13 14.16 -1.58
N LEU A 98 12.59 12.97 -1.91
CA LEU A 98 11.42 12.83 -2.79
C LEU A 98 10.15 13.34 -2.10
N ALA A 99 9.97 13.09 -0.79
CA ALA A 99 8.85 13.61 -0.03
C ALA A 99 8.77 15.15 -0.10
N THR A 100 9.92 15.83 -0.05
CA THR A 100 9.97 17.29 -0.25
C THR A 100 9.43 17.70 -1.62
N GLN A 101 9.79 16.98 -2.70
CA GLN A 101 9.29 17.26 -4.05
C GLN A 101 7.78 17.02 -4.15
N ILE A 102 7.31 15.89 -3.58
CA ILE A 102 5.88 15.54 -3.54
C ILE A 102 5.07 16.62 -2.82
N ILE A 103 5.56 17.09 -1.67
CA ILE A 103 4.87 18.11 -0.87
C ILE A 103 4.81 19.46 -1.59
N GLN A 104 5.85 19.83 -2.34
CA GLN A 104 5.91 21.06 -3.11
C GLN A 104 4.94 21.09 -4.30
N ASP A 105 4.67 19.94 -4.94
CA ASP A 105 3.68 19.85 -6.01
C ASP A 105 2.26 19.84 -5.43
N LYS A 106 1.59 20.99 -5.49
CA LYS A 106 0.23 21.15 -4.94
C LYS A 106 -0.85 20.43 -5.74
N SER A 107 -0.54 19.93 -6.93
CA SER A 107 -1.45 19.07 -7.69
C SER A 107 -1.51 17.64 -7.15
N ILE A 108 -0.53 17.24 -6.32
CA ILE A 108 -0.52 15.94 -5.63
C ILE A 108 -1.35 16.07 -4.34
N VAL A 109 -2.45 15.31 -4.27
CA VAL A 109 -3.41 15.37 -3.15
C VAL A 109 -3.34 14.16 -2.22
N GLY A 110 -2.71 13.05 -2.65
CA GLY A 110 -2.51 11.84 -1.85
C GLY A 110 -1.33 11.03 -2.33
N VAL A 111 -0.82 10.14 -1.50
CA VAL A 111 0.36 9.30 -1.77
C VAL A 111 0.00 7.82 -1.54
N VAL A 112 0.19 7.00 -2.55
CA VAL A 112 0.28 5.55 -2.42
C VAL A 112 1.69 5.21 -1.96
N GLY A 113 1.83 4.71 -0.76
CA GLY A 113 3.11 4.54 -0.08
C GLY A 113 3.24 5.45 1.15
N PRO A 114 4.48 5.65 1.69
CA PRO A 114 5.74 5.02 1.26
C PRO A 114 5.70 3.50 1.35
N ALA A 115 6.46 2.82 0.48
CA ALA A 115 6.36 1.37 0.37
C ALA A 115 7.09 0.61 1.49
N PHE A 116 8.13 1.19 2.08
CA PHE A 116 8.97 0.54 3.09
C PHE A 116 8.83 1.22 4.45
N SER A 117 8.97 0.45 5.54
CA SER A 117 8.82 0.98 6.91
C SER A 117 9.84 2.10 7.20
N GLY A 118 11.12 1.91 6.84
CA GLY A 118 12.13 2.95 7.01
C GLY A 118 11.86 4.22 6.19
N GLU A 119 11.28 4.11 5.00
CA GLU A 119 10.83 5.27 4.22
C GLU A 119 9.67 5.99 4.90
N SER A 120 8.70 5.23 5.40
CA SER A 120 7.54 5.76 6.12
C SER A 120 7.96 6.49 7.39
N GLY A 121 8.87 5.90 8.18
CA GLY A 121 9.46 6.52 9.36
C GLY A 121 10.18 7.82 9.05
N ALA A 122 11.04 7.82 8.00
CA ALA A 122 11.83 8.98 7.62
C ALA A 122 11.01 10.15 7.03
N THR A 123 9.83 9.89 6.50
CA THR A 123 9.02 10.90 5.78
C THR A 123 7.74 11.30 6.50
N GLY A 124 7.33 10.56 7.52
CA GLY A 124 6.04 10.73 8.19
C GLY A 124 5.83 12.13 8.78
N ASP A 125 6.81 12.71 9.47
CA ASP A 125 6.73 14.07 9.99
C ASP A 125 6.49 15.10 8.88
N ALA A 126 7.18 14.94 7.74
CA ALA A 126 7.06 15.87 6.63
C ALA A 126 5.66 15.80 5.98
N PHE A 127 5.15 14.60 5.72
CA PHE A 127 3.80 14.42 5.19
C PHE A 127 2.74 14.88 6.18
N ASN A 128 2.91 14.58 7.47
CA ASN A 128 1.98 15.03 8.51
C ASN A 128 1.95 16.56 8.62
N GLY A 129 3.11 17.21 8.63
CA GLY A 129 3.20 18.67 8.62
C GLY A 129 2.60 19.33 7.38
N ALA A 130 2.55 18.61 6.24
CA ALA A 130 1.95 19.07 4.98
C ALA A 130 0.46 18.76 4.86
N GLY A 131 -0.14 18.01 5.79
CA GLY A 131 -1.51 17.52 5.72
C GLY A 131 -1.76 16.62 4.51
N LEU A 132 -0.71 15.93 4.01
CA LEU A 132 -0.78 15.09 2.82
C LEU A 132 -0.94 13.63 3.22
N VAL A 133 -2.11 13.07 2.94
CA VAL A 133 -2.45 11.69 3.27
C VAL A 133 -1.55 10.70 2.52
N THR A 134 -1.08 9.70 3.24
CA THR A 134 -0.31 8.56 2.73
C THR A 134 -1.04 7.28 3.06
N VAL A 135 -1.12 6.36 2.09
CA VAL A 135 -1.71 5.03 2.27
C VAL A 135 -0.71 3.99 1.81
N SER A 136 -0.06 3.34 2.76
CA SER A 136 0.93 2.31 2.48
C SER A 136 0.27 0.96 2.20
N ALA A 137 0.77 0.28 1.17
CA ALA A 137 0.38 -1.08 0.82
C ALA A 137 1.22 -2.15 1.52
N SER A 138 2.30 -1.78 2.23
CA SER A 138 3.35 -2.74 2.62
C SER A 138 4.20 -2.37 3.84
N ALA A 139 4.11 -1.14 4.37
CA ALA A 139 4.90 -0.75 5.54
C ALA A 139 4.27 -1.31 6.83
N THR A 140 4.89 -2.32 7.43
CA THR A 140 4.33 -3.15 8.50
C THR A 140 4.82 -2.79 9.91
N ASP A 141 5.84 -1.93 10.07
CA ASP A 141 6.34 -1.55 11.40
C ASP A 141 5.22 -0.95 12.27
N PRO A 142 4.93 -1.54 13.45
CA PRO A 142 3.90 -1.05 14.35
C PRO A 142 4.13 0.37 14.87
N ALA A 143 5.37 0.84 14.92
CA ALA A 143 5.71 2.16 15.43
C ALA A 143 5.14 3.29 14.56
N LEU A 144 4.92 3.06 13.27
CA LEU A 144 4.48 4.08 12.31
C LEU A 144 3.14 4.75 12.67
N THR A 145 2.26 4.07 13.39
CA THR A 145 1.00 4.62 13.88
C THR A 145 1.05 5.15 15.32
N THR A 146 2.24 5.13 15.96
CA THR A 146 2.43 5.63 17.33
C THR A 146 3.07 7.02 17.40
N HIS A 147 3.52 7.57 16.27
CA HIS A 147 4.13 8.91 16.20
C HIS A 147 3.14 10.07 16.34
N GLY A 148 1.83 9.78 16.35
CA GLY A 148 0.79 10.81 16.42
C GLY A 148 0.49 11.46 15.06
N TRP A 149 0.98 10.88 13.95
CA TRP A 149 0.62 11.32 12.61
C TRP A 149 -0.82 10.97 12.28
N THR A 150 -1.55 11.93 11.73
CA THR A 150 -2.93 11.74 11.26
C THR A 150 -3.00 11.41 9.78
N THR A 151 -1.87 11.51 9.08
CA THR A 151 -1.78 11.34 7.63
C THR A 151 -1.33 9.96 7.19
N PHE A 152 -0.72 9.17 8.08
CA PHE A 152 -0.23 7.83 7.75
C PHE A 152 -1.34 6.78 7.94
N HIS A 153 -1.56 5.98 6.87
CA HIS A 153 -2.48 4.85 6.86
C HIS A 153 -1.82 3.66 6.15
N ARG A 154 -2.27 2.45 6.48
CA ARG A 154 -1.84 1.24 5.78
C ARG A 154 -2.99 0.25 5.59
N VAL A 155 -2.98 -0.46 4.47
CA VAL A 155 -3.98 -1.48 4.15
C VAL A 155 -3.51 -2.90 4.44
N VAL A 156 -2.43 -3.04 5.21
CA VAL A 156 -1.85 -4.34 5.64
C VAL A 156 -1.82 -4.44 7.15
N ALA A 157 -1.75 -5.67 7.66
CA ALA A 157 -1.49 -5.92 9.07
C ALA A 157 -0.06 -5.53 9.47
N THR A 158 0.18 -5.44 10.76
CA THR A 158 1.47 -5.03 11.32
C THR A 158 2.38 -6.22 11.64
N ASP A 159 3.68 -5.93 11.85
CA ASP A 159 4.62 -6.93 12.39
C ASP A 159 4.21 -7.43 13.78
N ALA A 160 3.47 -6.62 14.55
CA ALA A 160 2.91 -7.04 15.82
C ALA A 160 1.84 -8.14 15.68
N ASP A 161 1.19 -8.20 14.52
CA ASP A 161 0.23 -9.26 14.19
C ASP A 161 0.93 -10.46 13.52
N GLN A 162 1.94 -10.22 12.68
CA GLN A 162 2.65 -11.26 11.93
C GLN A 162 3.61 -12.05 12.82
N ALA A 163 4.45 -11.40 13.61
CA ALA A 163 5.51 -12.06 14.38
C ALA A 163 5.02 -13.13 15.35
N PRO A 164 3.90 -12.98 16.10
CA PRO A 164 3.35 -14.04 16.92
C PRO A 164 2.92 -15.26 16.12
N GLN A 165 2.37 -15.08 14.91
CA GLN A 165 1.95 -16.16 14.02
C GLN A 165 3.16 -16.87 13.39
N ASP A 166 4.21 -16.14 13.05
CA ASP A 166 5.49 -16.72 12.61
C ASP A 166 6.11 -17.56 13.70
N ALA A 167 6.18 -17.06 14.93
CA ALA A 167 6.69 -17.80 16.06
C ALA A 167 5.85 -19.06 16.34
N LYS A 168 4.51 -18.95 16.21
CA LYS A 168 3.60 -20.11 16.34
C LYS A 168 3.87 -21.13 15.23
N TYR A 169 4.01 -20.70 13.99
CA TYR A 169 4.29 -21.58 12.84
C TYR A 169 5.63 -22.34 13.04
N ILE A 170 6.66 -21.65 13.51
CA ILE A 170 7.96 -22.24 13.81
C ILE A 170 7.83 -23.32 14.90
N LYS A 171 7.08 -23.06 15.98
CA LYS A 171 6.86 -24.00 17.09
C LYS A 171 6.00 -25.19 16.69
N ASP A 172 4.86 -24.93 16.09
CA ASP A 172 3.78 -25.92 15.96
C ASP A 172 3.84 -26.67 14.62
N THR A 173 4.24 -25.99 13.55
CA THR A 173 4.27 -26.55 12.19
C THR A 173 5.66 -27.06 11.81
N LEU A 174 6.71 -26.24 12.03
CA LEU A 174 8.07 -26.65 11.77
C LEU A 174 8.62 -27.54 12.91
N ASN A 175 7.96 -27.51 14.08
CA ASN A 175 8.32 -28.28 15.26
C ASN A 175 9.75 -28.02 15.75
N ALA A 176 10.26 -26.80 15.48
CA ALA A 176 11.62 -26.40 15.82
C ALA A 176 11.84 -26.31 17.32
N LYS A 177 13.02 -26.70 17.77
CA LYS A 177 13.44 -26.71 19.20
C LYS A 177 14.54 -25.71 19.48
N LYS A 178 15.30 -25.32 18.44
CA LYS A 178 16.42 -24.40 18.52
C LYS A 178 16.37 -23.46 17.32
N VAL A 179 16.09 -22.20 17.56
CA VAL A 179 15.91 -21.20 16.47
C VAL A 179 17.01 -20.16 16.53
N PHE A 180 17.63 -19.89 15.40
CA PHE A 180 18.54 -18.76 15.23
C PHE A 180 17.79 -17.63 14.49
N VAL A 181 17.78 -16.42 15.06
CA VAL A 181 17.03 -15.29 14.51
C VAL A 181 17.98 -14.23 13.98
N ILE A 182 17.82 -13.85 12.73
CA ILE A 182 18.68 -12.88 12.03
C ILE A 182 17.80 -11.73 11.55
N ASP A 183 18.32 -10.50 11.58
CA ASP A 183 17.69 -9.33 10.94
C ASP A 183 18.69 -8.60 10.02
N ASP A 184 18.16 -7.79 9.10
CA ASP A 184 18.93 -7.00 8.13
C ASP A 184 19.24 -5.58 8.61
N SER A 185 19.03 -5.29 9.88
CA SER A 185 19.20 -3.98 10.50
C SER A 185 18.29 -2.89 9.93
N SER A 186 17.37 -3.21 9.01
CA SER A 186 16.33 -2.28 8.59
C SER A 186 15.29 -2.09 9.69
N GLU A 187 14.54 -1.00 9.63
CA GLU A 187 13.44 -0.76 10.57
C GLU A 187 12.42 -1.89 10.53
N TYR A 188 12.01 -2.32 9.32
CA TYR A 188 11.14 -3.47 9.10
C TYR A 188 11.76 -4.78 9.63
N GLY A 189 12.92 -5.18 9.09
CA GLY A 189 13.47 -6.51 9.37
C GLY A 189 13.84 -6.72 10.82
N LYS A 190 14.38 -5.67 11.47
CA LYS A 190 14.68 -5.68 12.90
C LYS A 190 13.38 -5.76 13.72
N GLY A 191 12.35 -4.97 13.39
CA GLY A 191 11.06 -4.96 14.10
C GLY A 191 10.38 -6.31 14.07
N LEU A 192 10.26 -6.92 12.89
CA LEU A 192 9.68 -8.25 12.71
C LEU A 192 10.48 -9.32 13.48
N ALA A 193 11.83 -9.33 13.34
CA ALA A 193 12.69 -10.29 14.01
C ALA A 193 12.62 -10.16 15.54
N ASP A 194 12.56 -8.95 16.09
CA ASP A 194 12.39 -8.72 17.53
C ASP A 194 11.05 -9.28 18.03
N GLY A 195 9.97 -9.10 17.26
CA GLY A 195 8.67 -9.69 17.54
C GLY A 195 8.72 -11.22 17.55
N VAL A 196 9.39 -11.83 16.58
CA VAL A 196 9.57 -13.29 16.48
C VAL A 196 10.44 -13.81 17.63
N ARG A 197 11.55 -13.15 17.98
CA ARG A 197 12.38 -13.47 19.15
C ARG A 197 11.54 -13.51 20.43
N LYS A 198 10.71 -12.50 20.63
CA LYS A 198 9.79 -12.42 21.77
C LYS A 198 8.80 -13.57 21.77
N GLY A 199 8.21 -13.90 20.62
CA GLY A 199 7.25 -15.00 20.48
C GLY A 199 7.88 -16.38 20.70
N LEU A 200 9.13 -16.58 20.29
CA LEU A 200 9.86 -17.85 20.46
C LEU A 200 10.39 -18.07 21.88
N GLY A 201 10.76 -16.99 22.58
CA GLY A 201 11.29 -17.07 23.94
C GLY A 201 12.52 -17.98 24.05
N ASN A 202 12.45 -18.98 24.90
CA ASN A 202 13.58 -19.90 25.22
C ASN A 202 14.00 -20.78 24.03
N LEU A 203 13.28 -20.82 22.92
CA LEU A 203 13.69 -21.54 21.72
C LEU A 203 14.79 -20.82 20.95
N VAL A 204 14.98 -19.51 21.18
CA VAL A 204 16.05 -18.73 20.55
C VAL A 204 17.40 -19.13 21.12
N THR A 205 18.24 -19.77 20.30
CA THR A 205 19.59 -20.24 20.67
C THR A 205 20.69 -19.29 20.24
N GLY A 206 20.37 -18.28 19.46
CA GLY A 206 21.28 -17.23 18.98
C GLY A 206 20.62 -16.25 18.10
N ASN A 207 21.27 -15.12 17.90
CA ASN A 207 20.84 -14.06 16.99
C ASN A 207 22.04 -13.41 16.30
N ASP A 208 21.77 -12.76 15.18
CA ASP A 208 22.72 -11.92 14.47
C ASP A 208 22.00 -10.78 13.76
N ALA A 209 22.74 -9.74 13.42
CA ALA A 209 22.29 -8.65 12.57
C ALA A 209 23.26 -8.53 11.39
N VAL A 210 22.69 -8.44 10.20
CA VAL A 210 23.42 -8.21 8.95
C VAL A 210 23.05 -6.84 8.39
N GLN A 211 23.70 -6.41 7.32
CA GLN A 211 23.37 -5.14 6.69
C GLN A 211 22.60 -5.36 5.38
N GLN A 212 21.68 -4.44 5.07
CA GLN A 212 21.11 -4.37 3.72
C GLN A 212 22.25 -4.28 2.68
N LYS A 213 22.03 -4.94 1.53
CA LYS A 213 23.03 -5.03 0.42
C LYS A 213 24.29 -5.83 0.77
N GLN A 214 24.31 -6.52 1.92
CA GLN A 214 25.38 -7.46 2.24
C GLN A 214 25.31 -8.69 1.34
N THR A 215 26.45 -9.14 0.84
CA THR A 215 26.54 -10.30 -0.06
C THR A 215 27.31 -11.49 0.53
N ASP A 216 28.15 -11.26 1.52
CA ASP A 216 28.90 -12.31 2.23
C ASP A 216 28.32 -12.48 3.64
N PHE A 217 27.80 -13.68 3.91
CA PHE A 217 27.20 -14.07 5.19
C PHE A 217 28.03 -15.13 5.92
N SER A 218 29.28 -15.36 5.55
CA SER A 218 30.12 -16.43 6.09
C SER A 218 30.23 -16.39 7.62
N ALA A 219 30.35 -15.20 8.22
CA ALA A 219 30.39 -15.03 9.67
C ALA A 219 29.05 -15.44 10.32
N THR A 220 27.93 -14.99 9.78
CA THR A 220 26.57 -15.34 10.23
C THR A 220 26.30 -16.84 10.06
N VAL A 221 26.68 -17.42 8.92
CA VAL A 221 26.57 -18.86 8.64
C VAL A 221 27.33 -19.68 9.67
N THR A 222 28.56 -19.26 10.05
CA THR A 222 29.35 -19.92 11.10
C THR A 222 28.63 -19.86 12.45
N LYS A 223 28.04 -18.73 12.83
CA LYS A 223 27.26 -18.60 14.06
C LYS A 223 26.06 -19.54 14.06
N VAL A 224 25.30 -19.58 12.96
CA VAL A 224 24.11 -20.46 12.80
C VAL A 224 24.52 -21.93 12.94
N THR A 225 25.51 -22.38 12.18
CA THR A 225 25.93 -23.79 12.17
C THR A 225 26.50 -24.23 13.50
N SER A 226 27.21 -23.36 14.22
CA SER A 226 27.77 -23.63 15.55
C SER A 226 26.71 -23.59 16.66
N SER A 227 25.58 -22.94 16.49
CA SER A 227 24.51 -22.85 17.48
C SER A 227 23.71 -24.14 17.64
N GLY A 228 23.79 -25.04 16.65
CA GLY A 228 22.97 -26.24 16.56
C GLY A 228 21.49 -25.94 16.35
N ALA A 229 21.15 -24.78 15.76
CA ALA A 229 19.79 -24.41 15.41
C ALA A 229 19.19 -25.35 14.36
N ASP A 230 17.95 -25.77 14.57
CA ASP A 230 17.16 -26.59 13.64
C ASP A 230 16.22 -25.75 12.76
N ALA A 231 16.09 -24.46 13.07
CA ALA A 231 15.43 -23.47 12.22
C ALA A 231 16.16 -22.11 12.26
N VAL A 232 16.10 -21.39 11.16
CA VAL A 232 16.51 -19.99 11.03
C VAL A 232 15.28 -19.16 10.68
N PHE A 233 15.08 -18.05 11.39
CA PHE A 233 14.19 -16.98 10.99
C PHE A 233 15.02 -15.78 10.54
N TYR A 234 14.66 -15.21 9.37
CA TYR A 234 15.29 -14.02 8.85
C TYR A 234 14.25 -12.90 8.68
N GLY A 235 14.45 -11.78 9.35
CA GLY A 235 13.70 -10.54 9.16
C GLY A 235 14.46 -9.63 8.19
N GLY A 236 13.90 -9.41 7.01
CA GLY A 236 14.53 -8.60 5.96
C GLY A 236 14.01 -8.92 4.57
N TYR A 237 14.76 -8.45 3.56
CA TYR A 237 14.29 -8.49 2.18
C TYR A 237 14.86 -9.66 1.38
N TYR A 238 14.22 -9.92 0.23
CA TYR A 238 14.43 -11.12 -0.61
C TYR A 238 15.85 -11.25 -1.16
N ALA A 239 16.52 -10.16 -1.46
CA ALA A 239 17.86 -10.19 -2.05
C ALA A 239 18.87 -10.82 -1.10
N GLU A 240 18.93 -10.35 0.14
CA GLU A 240 19.81 -10.86 1.19
C GLU A 240 19.34 -12.23 1.70
N ALA A 241 18.02 -12.44 1.87
CA ALA A 241 17.46 -13.71 2.30
C ALA A 241 17.86 -14.86 1.37
N GLY A 242 17.81 -14.62 0.06
CA GLY A 242 18.20 -15.61 -0.94
C GLY A 242 19.70 -15.94 -0.89
N LEU A 243 20.56 -14.94 -0.75
CA LEU A 243 22.00 -15.16 -0.61
C LEU A 243 22.35 -15.87 0.72
N LEU A 244 21.67 -15.50 1.81
CA LEU A 244 21.88 -16.12 3.12
C LEU A 244 21.51 -17.60 3.11
N ILE A 245 20.32 -17.99 2.60
CA ILE A 245 19.94 -19.41 2.53
C ILE A 245 20.87 -20.20 1.62
N LYS A 246 21.33 -19.62 0.51
CA LYS A 246 22.31 -20.24 -0.39
C LYS A 246 23.59 -20.60 0.36
N GLN A 247 24.15 -19.66 1.13
CA GLN A 247 25.37 -19.85 1.89
C GLN A 247 25.17 -20.82 3.05
N LEU A 248 24.03 -20.77 3.74
CA LEU A 248 23.66 -21.77 4.76
C LEU A 248 23.62 -23.18 4.18
N LYS A 249 22.97 -23.39 3.04
CA LYS A 249 22.88 -24.71 2.38
C LYS A 249 24.25 -25.19 1.89
N ALA A 250 25.09 -24.29 1.35
CA ALA A 250 26.45 -24.59 0.94
C ALA A 250 27.32 -25.04 2.11
N ALA A 251 27.12 -24.45 3.31
CA ALA A 251 27.77 -24.88 4.56
C ALA A 251 27.17 -26.14 5.20
N GLY A 252 26.23 -26.82 4.53
CA GLY A 252 25.64 -28.05 4.99
C GLY A 252 24.49 -27.89 6.00
N TYR A 253 23.97 -26.68 6.22
CA TYR A 253 22.81 -26.46 7.10
C TYR A 253 21.57 -27.21 6.57
N LYS A 254 20.96 -28.04 7.41
CA LYS A 254 19.80 -28.89 7.08
C LYS A 254 18.50 -28.40 7.72
N GLY A 255 18.58 -27.42 8.63
CA GLY A 255 17.42 -26.89 9.32
C GLY A 255 16.45 -26.14 8.41
N ALA A 256 15.28 -25.83 8.94
CA ALA A 256 14.27 -25.02 8.25
C ALA A 256 14.75 -23.57 8.08
N PHE A 257 14.24 -22.90 7.04
CA PHE A 257 14.42 -21.48 6.82
C PHE A 257 13.06 -20.83 6.69
N MET A 258 12.82 -19.78 7.46
CA MET A 258 11.59 -19.00 7.42
C MET A 258 11.93 -17.50 7.37
N SER A 259 11.12 -16.74 6.64
CA SER A 259 11.25 -15.28 6.54
C SER A 259 9.88 -14.62 6.38
N GLY A 260 9.82 -13.30 6.55
CA GLY A 260 8.61 -12.52 6.39
C GLY A 260 8.33 -12.08 4.94
N ASP A 261 7.40 -11.16 4.82
CA ASP A 261 6.84 -10.63 3.58
C ASP A 261 7.86 -9.90 2.68
N GLY A 262 8.83 -9.23 3.27
CA GLY A 262 9.92 -8.60 2.51
C GLY A 262 10.74 -9.60 1.68
N SER A 263 10.67 -10.89 2.03
CA SER A 263 11.33 -11.97 1.30
C SER A 263 10.41 -12.72 0.33
N LEU A 264 9.11 -12.43 0.33
CA LEU A 264 8.13 -13.09 -0.52
C LEU A 264 8.17 -12.55 -1.96
N ASP A 265 9.22 -12.89 -2.69
CA ASP A 265 9.43 -12.47 -4.07
C ASP A 265 10.18 -13.55 -4.87
N PRO A 266 9.91 -13.73 -6.17
CA PRO A 266 10.71 -14.60 -7.03
C PRO A 266 12.22 -14.31 -7.00
N GLY A 267 12.63 -13.07 -6.69
CA GLY A 267 14.02 -12.65 -6.49
C GLY A 267 14.72 -13.44 -5.38
N PHE A 268 13.98 -13.87 -4.34
CA PHE A 268 14.50 -14.78 -3.33
C PHE A 268 15.04 -16.10 -3.94
N ILE A 269 14.25 -16.71 -4.84
CA ILE A 269 14.64 -17.95 -5.50
C ILE A 269 15.78 -17.70 -6.51
N GLN A 270 15.76 -16.55 -7.19
CA GLN A 270 16.83 -16.18 -8.12
C GLN A 270 18.18 -16.02 -7.41
N ALA A 271 18.20 -15.37 -6.26
CA ALA A 271 19.41 -15.18 -5.44
C ALA A 271 19.89 -16.49 -4.79
N ALA A 272 18.97 -17.30 -4.29
CA ALA A 272 19.27 -18.55 -3.61
C ALA A 272 19.69 -19.66 -4.58
N GLY A 273 19.06 -19.74 -5.75
CA GLY A 273 18.96 -20.92 -6.58
C GLY A 273 17.84 -21.85 -6.12
N ALA A 274 17.20 -22.55 -7.08
CA ALA A 274 16.02 -23.38 -6.83
C ALA A 274 16.22 -24.43 -5.73
N ASP A 275 17.38 -25.07 -5.72
CA ASP A 275 17.69 -26.14 -4.76
C ASP A 275 17.85 -25.59 -3.32
N ALA A 276 18.57 -24.49 -3.15
CA ALA A 276 18.79 -23.90 -1.84
C ALA A 276 17.51 -23.27 -1.27
N ALA A 277 16.68 -22.68 -2.13
CA ALA A 277 15.40 -22.09 -1.76
C ALA A 277 14.33 -23.14 -1.39
N ASN A 278 14.49 -24.37 -1.87
CA ASN A 278 13.46 -25.39 -1.72
C ASN A 278 13.15 -25.70 -0.26
N GLY A 279 11.87 -25.66 0.10
CA GLY A 279 11.39 -25.89 1.45
C GLY A 279 11.38 -24.65 2.34
N ALA A 280 11.89 -23.50 1.88
CA ALA A 280 11.77 -22.25 2.62
C ALA A 280 10.28 -21.86 2.81
N ILE A 281 9.98 -21.26 3.93
CA ILE A 281 8.65 -20.71 4.26
C ILE A 281 8.76 -19.18 4.28
N LEU A 282 7.88 -18.52 3.55
CA LEU A 282 7.78 -17.07 3.51
C LEU A 282 6.38 -16.68 3.98
N THR A 283 6.27 -15.72 4.88
CA THR A 283 4.96 -15.30 5.41
C THR A 283 4.62 -13.89 4.96
N CYS A 284 3.33 -13.59 4.88
CA CYS A 284 2.88 -12.27 4.45
C CYS A 284 1.50 -11.93 5.01
N PRO A 285 1.27 -10.68 5.44
CA PRO A 285 -0.08 -10.14 5.67
C PRO A 285 -0.81 -9.82 4.37
N CYS A 286 -0.35 -10.32 3.24
CA CYS A 286 -0.92 -10.15 1.91
C CYS A 286 -1.61 -11.42 1.43
N ALA A 287 -2.84 -11.28 0.92
CA ALA A 287 -3.60 -12.38 0.37
C ALA A 287 -3.13 -12.77 -1.03
N PRO A 288 -3.29 -14.04 -1.42
CA PRO A 288 -3.16 -14.42 -2.83
C PRO A 288 -4.11 -13.60 -3.71
N SER A 289 -3.61 -13.12 -4.84
CA SER A 289 -4.42 -12.36 -5.81
C SER A 289 -5.57 -13.20 -6.36
N SER A 290 -6.76 -12.59 -6.49
CA SER A 290 -7.91 -13.23 -7.14
C SER A 290 -7.69 -13.42 -8.65
N ALA A 291 -8.41 -14.36 -9.27
CA ALA A 291 -8.31 -14.61 -10.71
C ALA A 291 -8.71 -13.37 -11.53
N ASP A 292 -9.75 -12.64 -11.09
CA ASP A 292 -10.24 -11.44 -11.78
C ASP A 292 -9.20 -10.30 -11.70
N PHE A 293 -8.62 -10.07 -10.53
CA PHE A 293 -7.54 -9.09 -10.38
C PHE A 293 -6.32 -9.48 -11.22
N THR A 294 -5.92 -10.75 -11.18
CA THR A 294 -4.80 -11.26 -12.00
C THR A 294 -5.01 -11.00 -13.48
N THR A 295 -6.22 -11.20 -13.98
CA THR A 295 -6.57 -10.96 -15.39
C THR A 295 -6.43 -9.48 -15.75
N LYS A 296 -6.98 -8.58 -14.92
CA LYS A 296 -6.84 -7.13 -15.10
C LYS A 296 -5.38 -6.67 -15.00
N TYR A 297 -4.69 -7.12 -13.97
CA TYR A 297 -3.30 -6.77 -13.74
C TYR A 297 -2.40 -7.13 -14.93
N LYS A 298 -2.57 -8.33 -15.50
CA LYS A 298 -1.85 -8.76 -16.70
C LYS A 298 -2.16 -7.90 -17.92
N ALA A 299 -3.43 -7.55 -18.11
CA ALA A 299 -3.86 -6.71 -19.22
C ALA A 299 -3.18 -5.32 -19.17
N ASP A 300 -3.10 -4.72 -17.99
CA ASP A 300 -2.59 -3.37 -17.79
C ASP A 300 -1.05 -3.33 -17.63
N ASN A 301 -0.40 -4.48 -17.36
CA ASN A 301 1.04 -4.58 -17.09
C ASN A 301 1.79 -5.51 -18.04
N SER A 302 1.45 -5.49 -19.33
CA SER A 302 2.17 -6.22 -20.41
C SER A 302 2.33 -7.73 -20.16
N GLY A 303 1.34 -8.36 -19.49
CA GLY A 303 1.31 -9.78 -19.20
C GLY A 303 2.07 -10.20 -17.93
N ALA A 304 2.58 -9.25 -17.15
CA ALA A 304 3.24 -9.54 -15.87
C ALA A 304 2.25 -10.17 -14.86
N GLU A 305 2.73 -11.15 -14.09
CA GLU A 305 1.95 -11.70 -12.96
C GLU A 305 1.94 -10.75 -11.79
N PRO A 306 0.81 -10.63 -11.04
CA PRO A 306 0.81 -9.88 -9.80
C PRO A 306 1.73 -10.55 -8.78
N GLY A 307 2.62 -9.76 -8.17
CA GLY A 307 3.51 -10.20 -7.09
C GLY A 307 3.03 -9.72 -5.72
N THR A 308 3.92 -9.83 -4.74
CA THR A 308 3.67 -9.42 -3.36
C THR A 308 3.20 -7.97 -3.31
N TYR A 309 2.10 -7.74 -2.59
CA TYR A 309 1.46 -6.43 -2.41
C TYR A 309 0.84 -5.78 -3.66
N SER A 310 0.72 -6.50 -4.79
CA SER A 310 0.03 -5.94 -5.97
C SER A 310 -1.44 -5.62 -5.69
N ALA A 311 -2.15 -6.51 -5.01
CA ALA A 311 -3.56 -6.30 -4.67
C ALA A 311 -3.74 -5.23 -3.58
N GLU A 312 -2.84 -5.18 -2.61
CA GLU A 312 -2.80 -4.12 -1.59
C GLU A 312 -2.43 -2.76 -2.20
N GLY A 313 -1.61 -2.74 -3.25
CA GLY A 313 -1.33 -1.54 -4.04
C GLY A 313 -2.59 -0.99 -4.73
N TYR A 314 -3.43 -1.89 -5.26
CA TYR A 314 -4.77 -1.53 -5.76
C TYR A 314 -5.60 -0.90 -4.63
N ASP A 315 -5.71 -1.57 -3.48
CA ASP A 315 -6.51 -1.09 -2.36
C ASP A 315 -6.04 0.27 -1.85
N ALA A 316 -4.73 0.46 -1.68
CA ALA A 316 -4.16 1.73 -1.23
C ALA A 316 -4.48 2.90 -2.17
N ALA A 317 -4.40 2.66 -3.48
CA ALA A 317 -4.79 3.65 -4.48
C ALA A 317 -6.31 3.87 -4.49
N ASN A 318 -7.10 2.79 -4.38
CA ASN A 318 -8.56 2.87 -4.42
C ASN A 318 -9.13 3.66 -3.24
N VAL A 319 -8.54 3.56 -2.03
CA VAL A 319 -8.92 4.40 -0.87
C VAL A 319 -8.82 5.88 -1.20
N ILE A 320 -7.75 6.31 -1.86
CA ILE A 320 -7.51 7.70 -2.26
C ILE A 320 -8.45 8.09 -3.41
N LEU A 321 -8.53 7.26 -4.44
CA LEU A 321 -9.28 7.53 -5.67
C LEU A 321 -10.80 7.58 -5.43
N SER A 322 -11.32 6.75 -4.51
CA SER A 322 -12.73 6.82 -4.13
C SER A 322 -13.09 8.13 -3.42
N GLY A 323 -12.17 8.70 -2.63
CA GLY A 323 -12.36 10.05 -2.10
C GLY A 323 -12.41 11.12 -3.19
N ILE A 324 -11.55 10.99 -4.20
CA ILE A 324 -11.57 11.90 -5.35
C ILE A 324 -12.88 11.74 -6.15
N ALA A 325 -13.41 10.52 -6.30
CA ALA A 325 -14.71 10.27 -6.91
C ALA A 325 -15.86 10.99 -6.17
N GLU A 326 -15.76 11.11 -4.85
CA GLU A 326 -16.69 11.83 -3.98
C GLU A 326 -16.40 13.35 -3.88
N GLY A 327 -15.57 13.88 -4.79
CA GLY A 327 -15.29 15.32 -4.85
C GLY A 327 -14.30 15.83 -3.82
N LYS A 328 -13.50 14.95 -3.19
CA LYS A 328 -12.46 15.34 -2.22
C LYS A 328 -11.17 15.69 -2.96
N TYR A 329 -11.07 16.92 -3.45
CA TYR A 329 -9.98 17.37 -4.32
C TYR A 329 -8.86 18.11 -3.59
N THR A 330 -9.04 18.47 -2.33
CA THR A 330 -8.00 19.11 -1.52
C THR A 330 -7.34 18.09 -0.59
N ARG A 331 -6.10 18.38 -0.17
CA ARG A 331 -5.40 17.53 0.82
C ARG A 331 -6.20 17.37 2.11
N ALA A 332 -6.83 18.45 2.60
CA ALA A 332 -7.60 18.41 3.82
C ALA A 332 -8.87 17.56 3.70
N ASP A 333 -9.64 17.75 2.62
CA ASP A 333 -10.86 16.96 2.41
C ASP A 333 -10.55 15.49 2.19
N LEU A 334 -9.46 15.19 1.47
CA LEU A 334 -9.04 13.82 1.20
C LEU A 334 -8.49 13.14 2.47
N LEU A 335 -7.76 13.87 3.30
CA LEU A 335 -7.31 13.36 4.61
C LEU A 335 -8.51 13.03 5.51
N ASP A 336 -9.51 13.90 5.57
CA ASP A 336 -10.75 13.64 6.33
C ASP A 336 -11.48 12.42 5.78
N TRP A 337 -11.58 12.29 4.46
CA TRP A 337 -12.16 11.11 3.82
C TRP A 337 -11.44 9.82 4.22
N VAL A 338 -10.11 9.78 4.10
CA VAL A 338 -9.32 8.58 4.39
C VAL A 338 -9.39 8.23 5.88
N ASN A 339 -9.34 9.21 6.78
CA ASN A 339 -9.49 8.99 8.22
C ASN A 339 -10.83 8.33 8.60
N ASN A 340 -11.88 8.57 7.81
CA ASN A 340 -13.22 8.03 8.03
C ASN A 340 -13.58 6.90 7.05
N TYR A 341 -12.61 6.36 6.32
CA TYR A 341 -12.85 5.32 5.32
C TYR A 341 -13.36 4.02 5.96
N ASP A 342 -14.48 3.50 5.44
CA ASP A 342 -15.16 2.29 5.94
C ASP A 342 -15.88 1.61 4.77
N GLN A 343 -15.11 0.89 3.90
CA GLN A 343 -15.63 0.27 2.68
C GLN A 343 -14.89 -1.05 2.35
N ASP A 344 -15.51 -1.86 1.50
CA ASP A 344 -14.89 -3.07 0.98
C ASP A 344 -13.81 -2.72 -0.05
N GLY A 345 -12.60 -3.24 0.17
CA GLY A 345 -11.50 -3.22 -0.79
C GLY A 345 -11.48 -4.47 -1.66
N LEU A 346 -10.44 -4.59 -2.46
CA LEU A 346 -10.18 -5.80 -3.25
C LEU A 346 -9.75 -6.97 -2.37
N THR A 347 -8.92 -6.71 -1.36
CA THR A 347 -8.32 -7.75 -0.50
C THR A 347 -9.14 -8.02 0.75
N LYS A 348 -9.80 -7.02 1.30
CA LYS A 348 -10.54 -7.08 2.56
C LYS A 348 -11.45 -5.86 2.73
N HIS A 349 -12.29 -5.90 3.74
CA HIS A 349 -12.94 -4.70 4.24
C HIS A 349 -11.91 -3.78 4.90
N ILE A 350 -11.87 -2.51 4.48
CA ILE A 350 -10.89 -1.52 4.92
C ILE A 350 -11.60 -0.49 5.79
N LYS A 351 -11.23 -0.47 7.05
CA LYS A 351 -11.60 0.54 8.03
C LYS A 351 -10.39 0.86 8.86
N PHE A 352 -10.02 2.14 8.89
CA PHE A 352 -8.85 2.55 9.64
C PHE A 352 -9.18 2.82 11.12
N ASN A 353 -8.28 2.36 11.99
CA ASN A 353 -8.24 2.73 13.39
C ASN A 353 -6.84 3.33 13.66
N LYS A 354 -6.77 4.66 13.76
CA LYS A 354 -5.51 5.38 13.91
C LYS A 354 -4.48 5.04 12.82
N GLY A 355 -4.94 4.83 11.60
CA GLY A 355 -4.11 4.50 10.45
C GLY A 355 -3.93 3.01 10.17
N ASP A 356 -4.21 2.12 11.13
CA ASP A 356 -4.14 0.66 10.95
C ASP A 356 -5.49 0.07 10.50
N VAL A 357 -5.44 -1.03 9.75
CA VAL A 357 -6.63 -1.83 9.43
C VAL A 357 -6.96 -2.81 10.55
N SER A 358 -8.26 -3.13 10.70
CA SER A 358 -8.74 -4.01 11.77
C SER A 358 -8.71 -5.50 11.40
N THR A 359 -8.65 -5.84 10.12
CA THR A 359 -8.70 -7.22 9.64
C THR A 359 -7.29 -7.75 9.41
N VAL A 360 -6.94 -8.85 10.09
CA VAL A 360 -5.60 -9.44 10.07
C VAL A 360 -5.68 -10.90 9.66
N VAL A 361 -5.04 -11.25 8.53
CA VAL A 361 -4.80 -12.63 8.11
C VAL A 361 -3.36 -12.73 7.62
N ILE A 362 -2.59 -13.64 8.22
CA ILE A 362 -1.22 -13.92 7.80
C ILE A 362 -1.21 -15.24 7.01
N TYR A 363 -0.57 -15.22 5.87
CA TYR A 363 -0.43 -16.39 4.98
C TYR A 363 0.99 -16.92 5.03
N ALA A 364 1.13 -18.24 4.95
CA ALA A 364 2.41 -18.92 4.76
C ALA A 364 2.51 -19.45 3.33
N TYR A 365 3.61 -19.15 2.69
CA TYR A 365 3.94 -19.56 1.32
C TYR A 365 5.17 -20.47 1.37
N LYS A 366 5.07 -21.65 0.77
CA LYS A 366 6.20 -22.59 0.72
C LYS A 366 6.90 -22.48 -0.64
N VAL A 367 8.21 -22.46 -0.64
CA VAL A 367 8.99 -22.60 -1.88
C VAL A 367 9.13 -24.07 -2.23
N GLY A 368 8.74 -24.42 -3.46
CA GLY A 368 8.82 -25.78 -3.95
C GLY A 368 8.86 -25.84 -5.47
N GLY A 369 9.69 -26.75 -6.04
CA GLY A 369 9.83 -26.88 -7.48
C GLY A 369 10.33 -25.62 -8.19
N GLY A 370 11.15 -24.81 -7.52
CA GLY A 370 11.68 -23.54 -8.05
C GLY A 370 10.66 -22.42 -8.13
N LYS A 371 9.53 -22.51 -7.40
CA LYS A 371 8.45 -21.51 -7.38
C LYS A 371 7.92 -21.30 -5.97
N ILE A 372 7.40 -20.11 -5.71
CA ILE A 372 6.56 -19.85 -4.54
C ILE A 372 5.19 -20.48 -4.79
N GLN A 373 4.76 -21.36 -3.89
CA GLN A 373 3.47 -22.04 -3.96
C GLN A 373 2.36 -21.13 -3.42
N PRO A 374 1.08 -21.38 -3.76
CA PRO A 374 -0.03 -20.60 -3.22
C PRO A 374 -0.02 -20.54 -1.69
N GLY A 375 -0.29 -19.36 -1.15
CA GLY A 375 -0.30 -19.13 0.31
C GLY A 375 -1.50 -19.81 0.98
N THR A 376 -1.28 -20.23 2.21
CA THR A 376 -2.32 -20.77 3.10
C THR A 376 -2.37 -19.94 4.38
N PRO A 377 -3.59 -19.60 4.91
CA PRO A 377 -3.69 -18.88 6.16
C PRO A 377 -3.02 -19.65 7.31
N ILE A 378 -2.26 -18.95 8.13
CA ILE A 378 -1.75 -19.51 9.41
C ILE A 378 -2.92 -19.54 10.39
N LYS A 379 -3.14 -20.70 11.02
CA LYS A 379 -4.25 -20.94 11.98
C LYS A 379 -3.79 -20.88 13.43
#